data_501eb7d9f3690f15be99c812ff8f23f8
#
_entry.id   501eb7d9f3690f15be99c812ff8f23f8
#
_cell.length_a   1.000
_cell.length_b   1.000
_cell.length_c   1.000
_cell.angle_alpha   90.00
_cell.angle_beta   90.00
_cell.angle_gamma   90.00
#
_symmetry.space_group_name_H-M   'P 1'
#
loop_
_entity.id
_entity.type
_entity.pdbx_description
1 polymer ?
#
loop_
_entity_poly.entity_id
_entity_poly.type
_entity_poly.pdbx_seq_one_letter_code
_entity_poly.pdbx_strand_id
1 'polypeptide(L)'
;MNIPTTTTKGEQAKSQLIAAALAQFGEYGLHATTRDIAALAGQNIAAITYYFGSKEDLYLACAQWIADFLGEKFRPHAEKAERLFSQPVPDRDAIRELILLACKNMIMLLTQEDTVNLSKFISREQLSPTSAYQLVHEQVIDPLHTH
;
A
#
# COMPACT_ATOMS: atom_id res chain seq x y z
N MET A 1 3.59 2.03 -23.86
CA MET A 1 2.56 2.37 -23.05
C MET A 1 2.37 3.81 -22.82
N ASN A 2 1.22 4.27 -22.95
CA ASN A 2 0.97 5.69 -23.04
C ASN A 2 0.14 6.26 -21.98
N ILE A 3 0.10 5.63 -20.91
CA ILE A 3 -0.71 6.00 -19.85
C ILE A 3 -0.55 7.38 -19.37
N PRO A 4 0.62 7.90 -19.25
CA PRO A 4 0.78 9.22 -18.67
C PRO A 4 0.03 10.31 -19.39
N THR A 5 -0.30 10.11 -20.64
CA THR A 5 -0.99 11.15 -21.39
C THR A 5 -2.38 11.45 -20.89
N THR A 6 -2.97 10.53 -20.09
CA THR A 6 -4.31 10.74 -19.56
C THR A 6 -4.32 11.19 -18.12
N THR A 7 -3.16 11.28 -17.46
CA THR A 7 -3.08 11.70 -16.08
C THR A 7 -3.32 13.19 -15.96
N THR A 8 -4.34 13.59 -15.19
CA THR A 8 -4.67 14.98 -14.97
C THR A 8 -3.74 15.60 -13.92
N LYS A 9 -3.74 16.94 -13.86
CA LYS A 9 -3.01 17.65 -12.81
C LYS A 9 -3.54 17.28 -11.42
N GLY A 10 -4.86 17.09 -11.30
CA GLY A 10 -5.46 16.67 -10.05
C GLY A 10 -5.00 15.30 -9.60
N GLU A 11 -4.91 14.36 -10.54
CA GLU A 11 -4.43 13.02 -10.23
C GLU A 11 -2.96 13.03 -9.83
N GLN A 12 -2.15 13.84 -10.49
CA GLN A 12 -0.74 14.02 -10.13
C GLN A 12 -0.59 14.62 -8.74
N ALA A 13 -1.40 15.66 -8.43
CA ALA A 13 -1.37 16.27 -7.12
C ALA A 13 -1.76 15.30 -6.03
N LYS A 14 -2.80 14.49 -6.25
CA LYS A 14 -3.20 13.45 -5.30
C LYS A 14 -2.09 12.44 -5.09
N SER A 15 -1.45 11.97 -6.17
CA SER A 15 -0.36 11.01 -6.08
C SER A 15 0.82 11.56 -5.29
N GLN A 16 1.18 12.81 -5.54
CA GLN A 16 2.26 13.46 -4.81
C GLN A 16 1.92 13.62 -3.33
N LEU A 17 0.68 13.96 -3.02
CA LEU A 17 0.22 14.09 -1.64
C LEU A 17 0.22 12.74 -0.92
N ILE A 18 -0.23 11.68 -1.59
CA ILE A 18 -0.19 10.32 -1.01
C ILE A 18 1.25 9.90 -0.72
N ALA A 19 2.17 10.11 -1.66
CA ALA A 19 3.57 9.74 -1.47
C ALA A 19 4.18 10.51 -0.29
N ALA A 20 3.96 11.81 -0.22
CA ALA A 20 4.44 12.63 0.88
C ALA A 20 3.79 12.24 2.20
N ALA A 21 2.50 11.94 2.19
CA ALA A 21 1.77 11.53 3.38
C ALA A 21 2.28 10.18 3.91
N LEU A 22 2.54 9.24 3.03
CA LEU A 22 3.12 7.94 3.43
C LEU A 22 4.46 8.14 4.15
N ALA A 23 5.31 9.03 3.62
CA ALA A 23 6.59 9.32 4.23
C ALA A 23 6.42 9.95 5.62
N GLN A 24 5.55 10.93 5.73
CA GLN A 24 5.34 11.67 6.98
C GLN A 24 4.60 10.83 8.02
N PHE A 25 3.56 10.15 7.62
CA PHE A 25 2.81 9.27 8.53
C PHE A 25 3.63 8.06 8.96
N GLY A 26 4.45 7.52 8.06
CA GLY A 26 5.35 6.41 8.40
C GLY A 26 6.35 6.81 9.48
N GLU A 27 6.87 8.03 9.41
CA GLU A 27 7.87 8.51 10.35
C GLU A 27 7.26 9.03 11.65
N TYR A 28 6.16 9.78 11.57
CA TYR A 28 5.61 10.50 12.71
C TYR A 28 4.22 10.07 13.15
N GLY A 29 3.61 9.13 12.42
CA GLY A 29 2.22 8.74 12.70
C GLY A 29 1.27 9.92 12.51
N LEU A 30 0.22 9.96 13.30
CA LEU A 30 -0.75 11.05 13.22
C LEU A 30 -0.23 12.38 13.77
N HIS A 31 0.98 12.40 14.31
CA HIS A 31 1.65 13.65 14.68
C HIS A 31 2.17 14.43 13.47
N ALA A 32 2.27 13.77 12.30
CA ALA A 32 2.63 14.45 11.07
C ALA A 32 1.63 15.58 10.79
N THR A 33 2.13 16.70 10.29
CA THR A 33 1.28 17.86 10.02
C THR A 33 0.93 17.95 8.55
N THR A 34 -0.25 18.49 8.25
CA THR A 34 -0.64 18.72 6.86
C THR A 34 0.27 19.71 6.17
N ARG A 35 0.82 20.66 6.93
CA ARG A 35 1.79 21.63 6.39
C ARG A 35 3.03 20.93 5.87
N ASP A 36 3.60 20.02 6.66
CA ASP A 36 4.80 19.31 6.26
C ASP A 36 4.54 18.37 5.09
N ILE A 37 3.38 17.72 5.08
CA ILE A 37 2.98 16.85 3.98
C ILE A 37 2.88 17.65 2.68
N ALA A 38 2.17 18.79 2.72
CA ALA A 38 2.02 19.62 1.54
C ALA A 38 3.36 20.17 1.05
N ALA A 39 4.22 20.61 1.96
CA ALA A 39 5.54 21.11 1.61
C ALA A 39 6.38 20.01 0.92
N LEU A 40 6.38 18.80 1.47
CA LEU A 40 7.12 17.68 0.89
C LEU A 40 6.57 17.31 -0.47
N ALA A 41 5.26 17.42 -0.66
CA ALA A 41 4.61 17.10 -1.93
C ALA A 41 4.76 18.21 -2.98
N GLY A 42 5.27 19.37 -2.59
CA GLY A 42 5.32 20.52 -3.50
C GLY A 42 3.94 21.10 -3.82
N GLN A 43 3.01 20.97 -2.89
CA GLN A 43 1.64 21.40 -3.05
C GLN A 43 1.26 22.45 -2.01
N ASN A 44 0.20 23.19 -2.31
CA ASN A 44 -0.39 24.10 -1.34
C ASN A 44 -1.14 23.29 -0.29
N ILE A 45 -1.09 23.74 0.97
CA ILE A 45 -1.78 23.06 2.06
C ILE A 45 -3.29 22.92 1.80
N ALA A 46 -3.87 23.87 1.10
CA ALA A 46 -5.30 23.84 0.75
C ALA A 46 -5.63 22.66 -0.17
N ALA A 47 -4.64 22.12 -0.89
CA ALA A 47 -4.87 20.97 -1.75
C ALA A 47 -5.27 19.74 -0.95
N ILE A 48 -4.76 19.57 0.26
CA ILE A 48 -5.13 18.44 1.12
C ILE A 48 -6.62 18.50 1.44
N THR A 49 -7.11 19.66 1.85
CA THR A 49 -8.53 19.85 2.14
C THR A 49 -9.37 19.63 0.88
N TYR A 50 -8.90 20.17 -0.24
CA TYR A 50 -9.64 20.09 -1.50
C TYR A 50 -9.79 18.66 -2.00
N TYR A 51 -8.69 17.88 -1.98
CA TYR A 51 -8.71 16.52 -2.56
C TYR A 51 -9.13 15.44 -1.56
N PHE A 52 -8.85 15.62 -0.27
CA PHE A 52 -9.06 14.56 0.72
C PHE A 52 -10.02 14.96 1.84
N GLY A 53 -10.08 16.21 2.20
CA GLY A 53 -10.96 16.70 3.26
C GLY A 53 -10.22 17.06 4.53
N SER A 54 -9.63 16.09 5.21
CA SER A 54 -8.94 16.32 6.46
C SER A 54 -7.65 15.50 6.50
N LYS A 55 -6.84 15.72 7.53
CA LYS A 55 -5.64 14.90 7.77
C LYS A 55 -6.01 13.43 7.98
N GLU A 56 -7.07 13.18 8.73
CA GLU A 56 -7.54 11.84 9.00
C GLU A 56 -8.04 11.15 7.72
N ASP A 57 -8.72 11.89 6.86
CA ASP A 57 -9.14 11.37 5.56
C ASP A 57 -7.93 11.06 4.67
N LEU A 58 -6.91 11.90 4.71
CA LEU A 58 -5.66 11.64 3.99
C LEU A 58 -4.96 10.39 4.52
N TYR A 59 -4.98 10.20 5.83
CA TYR A 59 -4.42 9.01 6.47
C TYR A 59 -5.14 7.74 5.97
N LEU A 60 -6.48 7.78 5.94
CA LEU A 60 -7.27 6.65 5.42
C LEU A 60 -7.05 6.44 3.92
N ALA A 61 -6.86 7.52 3.17
CA ALA A 61 -6.53 7.41 1.75
C ALA A 61 -5.17 6.71 1.55
N CYS A 62 -4.21 6.97 2.42
CA CYS A 62 -2.93 6.25 2.41
C CYS A 62 -3.14 4.77 2.68
N ALA A 63 -3.96 4.42 3.66
CA ALA A 63 -4.27 3.03 3.96
C ALA A 63 -4.94 2.35 2.77
N GLN A 64 -5.86 3.03 2.11
CA GLN A 64 -6.52 2.49 0.92
C GLN A 64 -5.51 2.28 -0.21
N TRP A 65 -4.61 3.24 -0.41
CA TRP A 65 -3.57 3.12 -1.42
C TRP A 65 -2.67 1.90 -1.16
N ILE A 66 -2.33 1.68 0.11
CA ILE A 66 -1.54 0.51 0.52
C ILE A 66 -2.29 -0.78 0.21
N ALA A 67 -3.58 -0.83 0.57
CA ALA A 67 -4.40 -2.00 0.31
C ALA A 67 -4.46 -2.33 -1.19
N ASP A 68 -4.65 -1.30 -2.01
CA ASP A 68 -4.71 -1.46 -3.46
C ASP A 68 -3.36 -1.93 -4.02
N PHE A 69 -2.27 -1.31 -3.55
CA PHE A 69 -0.92 -1.64 -3.97
C PHE A 69 -0.56 -3.09 -3.64
N LEU A 70 -0.79 -3.50 -2.40
CA LEU A 70 -0.48 -4.86 -1.97
C LEU A 70 -1.39 -5.88 -2.66
N GLY A 71 -2.67 -5.53 -2.84
CA GLY A 71 -3.60 -6.38 -3.56
C GLY A 71 -3.14 -6.65 -4.98
N GLU A 72 -2.68 -5.62 -5.68
CA GLU A 72 -2.15 -5.78 -7.04
C GLU A 72 -0.88 -6.62 -7.06
N LYS A 73 0.01 -6.42 -6.09
CA LYS A 73 1.28 -7.15 -6.02
C LYS A 73 1.09 -8.63 -5.72
N PHE A 74 0.15 -8.97 -4.84
CA PHE A 74 0.01 -10.34 -4.37
C PHE A 74 -1.12 -11.13 -5.04
N ARG A 75 -1.99 -10.47 -5.80
CA ARG A 75 -3.08 -11.16 -6.49
C ARG A 75 -2.60 -12.30 -7.39
N PRO A 76 -1.57 -12.14 -8.24
CA PRO A 76 -1.11 -13.25 -9.07
C PRO A 76 -0.63 -14.45 -8.26
N HIS A 77 0.00 -14.21 -7.12
CA HIS A 77 0.47 -15.29 -6.25
C HIS A 77 -0.70 -16.03 -5.61
N ALA A 78 -1.71 -15.29 -5.15
CA ALA A 78 -2.90 -15.89 -4.56
C ALA A 78 -3.66 -16.75 -5.58
N GLU A 79 -3.80 -16.24 -6.79
CA GLU A 79 -4.46 -16.99 -7.87
C GLU A 79 -3.70 -18.25 -8.23
N LYS A 80 -2.38 -18.18 -8.30
CA LYS A 80 -1.54 -19.35 -8.57
C LYS A 80 -1.64 -20.38 -7.47
N ALA A 81 -1.61 -19.93 -6.20
CA ALA A 81 -1.75 -20.82 -5.07
C ALA A 81 -3.09 -21.53 -5.10
N GLU A 82 -4.16 -20.80 -5.39
CA GLU A 82 -5.48 -21.38 -5.47
C GLU A 82 -5.56 -22.46 -6.54
N ARG A 83 -4.97 -22.21 -7.71
CA ARG A 83 -4.93 -23.22 -8.80
C ARG A 83 -4.14 -24.44 -8.40
N LEU A 84 -3.00 -24.27 -7.75
CA LEU A 84 -2.15 -25.39 -7.34
C LEU A 84 -2.82 -26.24 -6.28
N PHE A 85 -3.48 -25.64 -5.30
CA PHE A 85 -4.12 -26.37 -4.22
C PHE A 85 -5.48 -26.94 -4.58
N SER A 86 -6.03 -26.57 -5.73
CA SER A 86 -7.26 -27.17 -6.22
C SER A 86 -7.02 -28.49 -6.98
N GLN A 87 -5.78 -28.83 -7.26
CA GLN A 87 -5.44 -30.08 -7.93
C GLN A 87 -5.51 -31.26 -6.95
N PRO A 88 -5.95 -32.45 -7.42
CA PRO A 88 -6.04 -33.63 -6.54
C PRO A 88 -4.68 -34.04 -5.97
N VAL A 89 -3.62 -33.91 -6.76
CA VAL A 89 -2.25 -34.19 -6.31
C VAL A 89 -1.41 -32.95 -6.59
N PRO A 90 -1.10 -32.16 -5.56
CA PRO A 90 -0.32 -30.94 -5.76
C PRO A 90 1.08 -31.25 -6.29
N ASP A 91 1.54 -30.43 -7.25
CA ASP A 91 2.90 -30.50 -7.75
C ASP A 91 3.84 -29.82 -6.75
N ARG A 92 4.69 -30.62 -6.10
CA ARG A 92 5.61 -30.11 -5.09
C ARG A 92 6.59 -29.09 -5.64
N ASP A 93 7.09 -29.31 -6.85
CA ASP A 93 8.04 -28.40 -7.46
C ASP A 93 7.39 -27.05 -7.78
N ALA A 94 6.15 -27.06 -8.28
CA ALA A 94 5.41 -25.86 -8.55
C ALA A 94 5.12 -25.07 -7.27
N ILE A 95 4.79 -25.77 -6.19
CA ILE A 95 4.55 -25.14 -4.88
C ILE A 95 5.84 -24.50 -4.36
N ARG A 96 6.96 -25.23 -4.46
CA ARG A 96 8.26 -24.71 -4.05
C ARG A 96 8.61 -23.43 -4.81
N GLU A 97 8.43 -23.44 -6.13
CA GLU A 97 8.72 -22.28 -6.95
C GLU A 97 7.84 -21.09 -6.59
N LEU A 98 6.55 -21.33 -6.33
CA LEU A 98 5.63 -20.29 -5.92
C LEU A 98 6.07 -19.65 -4.60
N ILE A 99 6.45 -20.47 -3.62
CA ILE A 99 6.91 -19.99 -2.32
C ILE A 99 8.19 -19.16 -2.47
N LEU A 100 9.15 -19.67 -3.26
CA LEU A 100 10.40 -18.96 -3.50
C LEU A 100 10.18 -17.62 -4.18
N LEU A 101 9.29 -17.59 -5.17
CA LEU A 101 8.96 -16.36 -5.87
C LEU A 101 8.27 -15.35 -4.94
N ALA A 102 7.34 -15.82 -4.12
CA ALA A 102 6.66 -14.96 -3.16
C ALA A 102 7.64 -14.38 -2.14
N CYS A 103 8.55 -15.22 -1.63
CA CYS A 103 9.59 -14.77 -0.70
C CYS A 103 10.52 -13.74 -1.35
N LYS A 104 10.94 -13.99 -2.57
CA LYS A 104 11.80 -13.07 -3.32
C LYS A 104 11.12 -11.72 -3.50
N ASN A 105 9.85 -11.72 -3.91
CA ASN A 105 9.10 -10.49 -4.11
C ASN A 105 8.89 -9.75 -2.80
N MET A 106 8.66 -10.47 -1.71
CA MET A 106 8.52 -9.86 -0.39
C MET A 106 9.82 -9.18 0.05
N ILE A 107 10.96 -9.86 -0.13
CA ILE A 107 12.26 -9.29 0.21
C ILE A 107 12.53 -8.05 -0.62
N MET A 108 12.27 -8.11 -1.92
CA MET A 108 12.44 -6.95 -2.79
C MET A 108 11.55 -5.79 -2.36
N LEU A 109 10.30 -6.08 -2.01
CA LEU A 109 9.36 -5.07 -1.55
C LEU A 109 9.85 -4.38 -0.28
N LEU A 110 10.36 -5.17 0.68
CA LEU A 110 10.81 -4.63 1.97
C LEU A 110 12.13 -3.87 1.88
N THR A 111 12.94 -4.13 0.86
CA THR A 111 14.28 -3.53 0.74
C THR A 111 14.35 -2.37 -0.24
N GLN A 112 13.31 -2.13 -1.02
CA GLN A 112 13.29 -0.99 -1.94
C GLN A 112 13.01 0.30 -1.18
N GLU A 113 13.72 1.36 -1.56
CA GLU A 113 13.51 2.68 -0.94
C GLU A 113 12.08 3.16 -1.09
N ASP A 114 11.46 2.92 -2.23
CA ASP A 114 10.10 3.35 -2.52
C ASP A 114 9.06 2.75 -1.58
N THR A 115 9.38 1.60 -0.99
CA THR A 115 8.43 0.88 -0.14
C THR A 115 8.77 0.92 1.35
N VAL A 116 9.88 1.56 1.73
CA VAL A 116 10.25 1.69 3.13
C VAL A 116 9.16 2.43 3.92
N ASN A 117 8.63 3.50 3.35
CA ASN A 117 7.58 4.29 4.01
C ASN A 117 6.30 3.48 4.19
N LEU A 118 6.00 2.62 3.23
CA LEU A 118 4.88 1.68 3.30
C LEU A 118 5.06 0.74 4.49
N SER A 119 6.25 0.16 4.62
CA SER A 119 6.57 -0.76 5.72
C SER A 119 6.47 -0.07 7.07
N LYS A 120 6.97 1.17 7.16
CA LYS A 120 6.87 1.96 8.39
C LYS A 120 5.43 2.24 8.77
N PHE A 121 4.59 2.60 7.80
CA PHE A 121 3.18 2.86 8.03
C PHE A 121 2.48 1.61 8.58
N ILE A 122 2.70 0.47 7.95
CA ILE A 122 2.08 -0.79 8.37
C ILE A 122 2.54 -1.20 9.76
N SER A 123 3.85 -1.10 10.04
CA SER A 123 4.40 -1.45 11.33
C SER A 123 3.81 -0.59 12.44
N ARG A 124 3.68 0.70 12.20
CA ARG A 124 3.10 1.63 13.17
C ARG A 124 1.64 1.29 13.48
N GLU A 125 0.87 0.92 12.45
CA GLU A 125 -0.52 0.51 12.64
C GLU A 125 -0.64 -0.79 13.41
N GLN A 126 0.29 -1.73 13.25
CA GLN A 126 0.28 -2.97 14.02
C GLN A 126 0.58 -2.73 15.50
N LEU A 127 1.44 -1.75 15.79
CA LEU A 127 1.80 -1.43 17.18
C LEU A 127 0.76 -0.55 17.88
N SER A 128 0.11 0.34 17.14
CA SER A 128 -0.91 1.25 17.65
C SER A 128 -2.04 1.34 16.65
N PRO A 129 -2.93 0.33 16.61
CA PRO A 129 -3.96 0.26 15.58
C PRO A 129 -4.93 1.44 15.60
N THR A 130 -5.28 1.89 14.41
CA THR A 130 -6.35 2.86 14.19
C THR A 130 -7.37 2.22 13.26
N SER A 131 -8.38 2.98 12.80
CA SER A 131 -9.32 2.49 11.80
C SER A 131 -8.65 2.08 10.49
N ALA A 132 -7.46 2.63 10.20
CA ALA A 132 -6.71 2.28 9.00
C ALA A 132 -6.21 0.84 9.03
N TYR A 133 -5.84 0.32 10.21
CA TYR A 133 -5.39 -1.06 10.34
C TYR A 133 -6.48 -2.03 9.86
N GLN A 134 -7.71 -1.81 10.31
CA GLN A 134 -8.81 -2.68 9.94
C GLN A 134 -9.07 -2.64 8.43
N LEU A 135 -8.98 -1.47 7.82
CA LEU A 135 -9.17 -1.32 6.39
C LEU A 135 -8.16 -2.15 5.59
N VAL A 136 -6.88 -2.05 5.93
CA VAL A 136 -5.83 -2.81 5.25
C VAL A 136 -5.99 -4.31 5.52
N HIS A 137 -6.28 -4.68 6.76
CA HIS A 137 -6.44 -6.07 7.15
C HIS A 137 -7.58 -6.74 6.39
N GLU A 138 -8.73 -6.08 6.32
CA GLU A 138 -9.90 -6.63 5.64
C GLU A 138 -9.71 -6.74 4.13
N GLN A 139 -9.02 -5.77 3.51
CA GLN A 139 -8.89 -5.74 2.06
C GLN A 139 -7.73 -6.57 1.53
N VAL A 140 -6.70 -6.80 2.31
CA VAL A 140 -5.49 -7.47 1.84
C VAL A 140 -5.18 -8.73 2.64
N ILE A 141 -5.05 -8.60 3.96
CA ILE A 141 -4.54 -9.70 4.79
C ILE A 141 -5.55 -10.82 4.92
N ASP A 142 -6.82 -10.52 5.23
CA ASP A 142 -7.85 -11.53 5.35
C ASP A 142 -8.05 -12.37 4.09
N PRO A 143 -8.20 -11.77 2.89
CA PRO A 143 -8.33 -12.56 1.67
C PRO A 143 -7.13 -13.47 1.42
N LEU A 144 -5.92 -13.06 1.80
CA LEU A 144 -4.74 -13.88 1.64
C LEU A 144 -4.69 -15.03 2.64
N HIS A 145 -5.23 -14.83 3.84
CA HIS A 145 -5.21 -15.86 4.88
C HIS A 145 -6.34 -16.87 4.76
N THR A 146 -7.45 -16.54 4.10
CA THR A 146 -8.55 -17.46 3.93
C THR A 146 -8.33 -18.48 2.82
N HIS A 147 -7.29 -18.34 2.07
CA HIS A 147 -6.90 -19.28 1.04
C HIS A 147 -5.71 -20.09 1.49
#